data_6078bccd1da3ce1262e81564add997c4
#
_entry.id   6078bccd1da3ce1262e81564add997c4
#
_cell.length_a   1.000
_cell.length_b   1.000
_cell.length_c   1.000
_cell.angle_alpha   90.00
_cell.angle_beta   90.00
_cell.angle_gamma   90.00
#
_symmetry.space_group_name_H-M   'P 1'
#
loop_
_entity.id
_entity.type
_entity.pdbx_description
1 polymer ?
#
loop_
_entity_poly.entity_id
_entity_poly.type
_entity_poly.pdbx_seq_one_letter_code
_entity_poly.pdbx_strand_id
1 'polypeptide(L)'
;MQLKFDWLIVLENLRQGIMVTDVTLKGPAGPRIIYVNHAWLKMTGYGREELGGKTPRILQGKHTDRAVTGLLNQKLLNREVFHGQTWNYRKNGEPFLMNWYCYAIYGERGKPIYYVAEQENVTEMEALRMKQRLLVNPSDTDALSFFSVLDEWKSARKKAG
;
A
#
# COMPACT_ATOMS: atom_id res chain seq x y z
N MET A 1 8.54 -28.16 -23.77
CA MET A 1 7.27 -28.37 -23.02
C MET A 1 6.70 -27.01 -22.69
N GLN A 2 5.64 -26.59 -23.37
CA GLN A 2 4.99 -25.30 -23.07
C GLN A 2 4.05 -25.56 -21.90
N LEU A 3 4.46 -25.21 -20.69
CA LEU A 3 3.59 -25.22 -19.51
C LEU A 3 2.46 -24.21 -19.72
N LYS A 4 1.24 -24.67 -19.87
CA LYS A 4 0.05 -23.81 -19.79
C LYS A 4 -0.11 -23.39 -18.33
N PHE A 5 0.47 -22.25 -18.00
CA PHE A 5 0.46 -21.70 -16.65
C PHE A 5 -0.46 -20.47 -16.61
N ASP A 6 -1.49 -20.55 -15.76
CA ASP A 6 -2.40 -19.42 -15.59
C ASP A 6 -1.88 -18.49 -14.46
N TRP A 7 -1.19 -17.45 -14.87
CA TRP A 7 -0.62 -16.45 -13.95
C TRP A 7 -1.67 -15.75 -13.10
N LEU A 8 -2.89 -15.57 -13.62
CA LEU A 8 -3.96 -14.94 -12.86
C LEU A 8 -4.37 -15.79 -11.67
N ILE A 9 -4.47 -17.11 -11.83
CA ILE A 9 -4.77 -18.01 -10.72
C ILE A 9 -3.69 -17.90 -9.63
N VAL A 10 -2.42 -17.80 -10.02
CA VAL A 10 -1.34 -17.65 -9.04
C VAL A 10 -1.45 -16.33 -8.31
N LEU A 11 -1.57 -15.22 -9.03
CA LEU A 11 -1.69 -13.89 -8.44
C LEU A 11 -2.90 -13.77 -7.50
N GLU A 12 -4.05 -14.35 -7.87
CA GLU A 12 -5.26 -14.34 -7.03
C GLU A 12 -5.09 -15.11 -5.71
N ASN A 13 -4.21 -16.10 -5.66
CA ASN A 13 -3.99 -16.93 -4.47
C ASN A 13 -2.77 -16.52 -3.64
N LEU A 14 -2.04 -15.47 -4.01
CA LEU A 14 -0.97 -14.94 -3.17
C LEU A 14 -1.55 -14.33 -1.90
N ARG A 15 -0.82 -14.49 -0.78
CA ARG A 15 -1.21 -13.93 0.52
C ARG A 15 -0.98 -12.42 0.61
N GLN A 16 0.04 -11.93 -0.08
CA GLN A 16 0.31 -10.50 -0.19
C GLN A 16 -0.69 -9.83 -1.12
N GLY A 17 -1.04 -8.59 -0.80
CA GLY A 17 -1.81 -7.75 -1.71
C GLY A 17 -0.98 -7.39 -2.93
N ILE A 18 -1.43 -7.81 -4.11
CA ILE A 18 -0.79 -7.44 -5.37
C ILE A 18 -1.63 -6.37 -6.06
N MET A 19 -0.97 -5.31 -6.48
CA MET A 19 -1.55 -4.26 -7.30
C MET A 19 -0.68 -4.02 -8.52
N VAL A 20 -1.30 -3.96 -9.69
CA VAL A 20 -0.65 -3.61 -10.96
C VAL A 20 -1.24 -2.31 -11.47
N THR A 21 -0.38 -1.39 -11.90
CA THR A 21 -0.80 -0.12 -12.50
C THR A 21 -0.20 0.06 -13.88
N ASP A 22 -0.75 1.00 -14.65
CA ASP A 22 -0.07 1.55 -15.82
C ASP A 22 1.19 2.35 -15.39
N VAL A 23 1.94 2.84 -16.36
CA VAL A 23 3.22 3.54 -16.13
C VAL A 23 3.09 5.07 -16.16
N THR A 24 1.91 5.62 -15.97
CA THR A 24 1.64 7.05 -16.03
C THR A 24 2.09 7.75 -14.75
N LEU A 25 3.40 7.96 -14.57
CA LEU A 25 3.93 8.69 -13.41
C LEU A 25 3.79 10.21 -13.51
N LYS A 26 3.76 10.74 -14.74
CA LYS A 26 3.68 12.19 -15.00
C LYS A 26 2.24 12.62 -15.14
N GLY A 27 1.88 13.67 -14.42
CA GLY A 27 0.54 14.26 -14.45
C GLY A 27 -0.19 14.18 -13.11
N PRO A 28 -1.27 14.95 -12.95
CA PRO A 28 -1.97 15.09 -11.66
C PRO A 28 -2.68 13.79 -11.22
N ALA A 29 -3.05 12.94 -12.17
CA ALA A 29 -3.78 11.70 -11.87
C ALA A 29 -2.88 10.59 -11.32
N GLY A 30 -1.61 10.48 -11.78
CA GLY A 30 -0.72 9.36 -11.46
C GLY A 30 -1.11 8.05 -12.18
N PRO A 31 -0.43 6.93 -11.86
CA PRO A 31 -0.67 5.64 -12.50
C PRO A 31 -2.05 5.08 -12.12
N ARG A 32 -2.74 4.49 -13.09
CA ARG A 32 -4.08 3.92 -12.89
C ARG A 32 -3.98 2.45 -12.51
N ILE A 33 -4.83 2.03 -11.58
CA ILE A 33 -4.95 0.64 -11.19
C ILE A 33 -5.53 -0.17 -12.36
N ILE A 34 -4.81 -1.21 -12.77
CA ILE A 34 -5.22 -2.14 -13.84
C ILE A 34 -5.71 -3.44 -13.23
N TYR A 35 -5.03 -3.92 -12.19
CA TYR A 35 -5.32 -5.18 -11.54
C TYR A 35 -5.00 -5.13 -10.05
N VAL A 36 -5.82 -5.82 -9.27
CA VAL A 36 -5.54 -6.16 -7.86
C VAL A 36 -5.98 -7.58 -7.60
N ASN A 37 -5.28 -8.30 -6.72
CA ASN A 37 -5.68 -9.65 -6.31
C ASN A 37 -6.67 -9.64 -5.14
N HIS A 38 -7.17 -10.81 -4.79
CA HIS A 38 -8.13 -10.99 -3.69
C HIS A 38 -7.57 -10.51 -2.33
N ALA A 39 -6.30 -10.77 -2.04
CA ALA A 39 -5.67 -10.33 -0.80
C ALA A 39 -5.66 -8.81 -0.68
N TRP A 40 -5.44 -8.07 -1.78
CA TRP A 40 -5.50 -6.62 -1.81
C TRP A 40 -6.93 -6.10 -1.50
N LEU A 41 -7.95 -6.68 -2.13
CA LEU A 41 -9.35 -6.32 -1.89
C LEU A 41 -9.71 -6.53 -0.42
N LYS A 42 -9.37 -7.68 0.15
CA LYS A 42 -9.58 -7.99 1.56
C LYS A 42 -8.85 -7.02 2.50
N MET A 43 -7.61 -6.66 2.18
CA MET A 43 -6.80 -5.73 2.97
C MET A 43 -7.38 -4.32 2.98
N THR A 44 -7.90 -3.84 1.84
CA THR A 44 -8.30 -2.44 1.67
C THR A 44 -9.80 -2.20 1.84
N GLY A 45 -10.62 -3.23 1.66
CA GLY A 45 -12.08 -3.15 1.75
C GLY A 45 -12.76 -2.56 0.51
N TYR A 46 -12.04 -2.33 -0.58
CA TYR A 46 -12.61 -1.92 -1.86
C TYR A 46 -13.13 -3.12 -2.65
N GLY A 47 -14.21 -2.93 -3.40
CA GLY A 47 -14.66 -3.87 -4.43
C GLY A 47 -13.90 -3.68 -5.74
N ARG A 48 -13.72 -4.74 -6.52
CA ARG A 48 -13.00 -4.68 -7.79
C ARG A 48 -13.66 -3.73 -8.80
N GLU A 49 -14.98 -3.70 -8.80
CA GLU A 49 -15.82 -2.85 -9.65
C GLU A 49 -15.66 -1.35 -9.36
N GLU A 50 -15.17 -1.00 -8.16
CA GLU A 50 -14.98 0.38 -7.73
C GLU A 50 -13.65 0.97 -8.20
N LEU A 51 -12.74 0.14 -8.73
CA LEU A 51 -11.35 0.53 -9.03
C LEU A 51 -11.16 1.09 -10.43
N GLY A 52 -12.17 1.01 -11.28
CA GLY A 52 -12.10 1.53 -12.65
C GLY A 52 -11.68 3.00 -12.69
N GLY A 53 -10.55 3.29 -13.35
CA GLY A 53 -9.99 4.64 -13.47
C GLY A 53 -9.37 5.23 -12.19
N LYS A 54 -9.37 4.49 -11.08
CA LYS A 54 -8.76 4.91 -9.82
C LYS A 54 -7.24 4.77 -9.87
N THR A 55 -6.60 5.51 -8.98
CA THR A 55 -5.15 5.44 -8.75
C THR A 55 -4.88 4.97 -7.33
N PRO A 56 -3.65 4.49 -7.01
CA PRO A 56 -3.30 4.09 -5.65
C PRO A 56 -3.52 5.18 -4.58
N ARG A 57 -3.67 6.43 -4.99
CA ARG A 57 -3.96 7.56 -4.08
C ARG A 57 -5.27 7.42 -3.32
N ILE A 58 -6.19 6.53 -3.74
CA ILE A 58 -7.42 6.26 -2.98
C ILE A 58 -7.14 5.72 -1.59
N LEU A 59 -5.96 5.14 -1.35
CA LEU A 59 -5.53 4.66 -0.04
C LEU A 59 -4.86 5.75 0.82
N GLN A 60 -4.56 6.92 0.25
CA GLN A 60 -3.88 7.99 0.99
C GLN A 60 -4.85 8.76 1.88
N GLY A 61 -4.34 9.26 2.99
CA GLY A 61 -5.10 10.05 3.94
C GLY A 61 -4.20 10.92 4.82
N LYS A 62 -4.75 11.36 5.96
CA LYS A 62 -4.16 12.37 6.84
C LYS A 62 -2.71 12.06 7.26
N HIS A 63 -2.42 10.82 7.61
CA HIS A 63 -1.12 10.40 8.13
C HIS A 63 -0.23 9.70 7.07
N THR A 64 -0.64 9.72 5.81
CA THR A 64 0.21 9.21 4.73
C THR A 64 1.44 10.11 4.57
N ASP A 65 2.62 9.51 4.71
CA ASP A 65 3.88 10.24 4.59
C ASP A 65 4.16 10.58 3.12
N ARG A 66 4.17 11.88 2.82
CA ARG A 66 4.42 12.40 1.48
C ARG A 66 5.87 12.24 1.05
N ALA A 67 6.82 12.19 1.99
CA ALA A 67 8.21 11.93 1.68
C ALA A 67 8.40 10.49 1.18
N VAL A 68 7.72 9.53 1.81
CA VAL A 68 7.73 8.13 1.38
C VAL A 68 7.12 7.98 -0.01
N THR A 69 5.98 8.60 -0.29
CA THR A 69 5.35 8.55 -1.62
C THR A 69 6.14 9.31 -2.69
N GLY A 70 6.84 10.38 -2.30
CA GLY A 70 7.80 11.08 -3.17
C GLY A 70 9.00 10.21 -3.55
N LEU A 71 9.56 9.50 -2.56
CA LEU A 71 10.65 8.55 -2.78
C LEU A 71 10.22 7.40 -3.71
N LEU A 72 9.00 6.89 -3.59
CA LEU A 72 8.44 5.91 -4.52
C LEU A 72 8.54 6.40 -5.97
N ASN A 73 8.04 7.61 -6.24
CA ASN A 73 8.07 8.18 -7.59
C ASN A 73 9.50 8.33 -8.11
N GLN A 74 10.41 8.82 -7.26
CA GLN A 74 11.83 8.98 -7.63
C GLN A 74 12.48 7.64 -7.97
N LYS A 75 12.25 6.61 -7.16
CA LYS A 75 12.79 5.26 -7.38
C LYS A 75 12.29 4.67 -8.70
N LEU A 76 10.99 4.75 -8.96
CA LEU A 76 10.41 4.24 -10.22
C LEU A 76 10.93 4.98 -11.46
N LEU A 77 11.11 6.31 -11.39
CA LEU A 77 11.70 7.10 -12.46
C LEU A 77 13.16 6.70 -12.72
N ASN A 78 13.91 6.36 -11.68
CA ASN A 78 15.29 5.90 -11.77
C ASN A 78 15.41 4.41 -12.11
N ARG A 79 14.30 3.71 -12.38
CA ARG A 79 14.25 2.26 -12.65
C ARG A 79 14.78 1.41 -11.49
N GLU A 80 14.60 1.89 -10.28
CA GLU A 80 14.99 1.21 -9.07
C GLU A 80 13.76 0.58 -8.38
N VAL A 81 14.01 -0.45 -7.59
CA VAL A 81 12.98 -1.02 -6.71
C VAL A 81 12.76 -0.06 -5.55
N PHE A 82 11.51 0.23 -5.26
CA PHE A 82 11.12 0.93 -4.06
C PHE A 82 10.76 -0.06 -2.95
N HIS A 83 11.16 0.26 -1.73
CA HIS A 83 10.64 -0.36 -0.52
C HIS A 83 10.36 0.74 0.51
N GLY A 84 9.17 0.71 1.11
CA GLY A 84 8.80 1.70 2.10
C GLY A 84 7.58 1.31 2.93
N GLN A 85 7.28 2.17 3.89
CA GLN A 85 6.21 1.95 4.84
C GLN A 85 5.55 3.30 5.16
N THR A 86 4.22 3.35 5.12
CA THR A 86 3.45 4.53 5.54
C THR A 86 2.02 4.16 5.89
N TRP A 87 1.33 5.07 6.58
CA TRP A 87 -0.08 4.93 6.85
C TRP A 87 -0.90 5.07 5.58
N ASN A 88 -1.81 4.12 5.38
CA ASN A 88 -2.84 4.12 4.36
C ASN A 88 -4.21 3.92 5.02
N TYR A 89 -5.27 4.02 4.24
CA TYR A 89 -6.64 3.98 4.74
C TYR A 89 -7.46 3.01 3.93
N ARG A 90 -8.22 2.16 4.65
CA ARG A 90 -9.23 1.31 4.05
C ARG A 90 -10.40 2.16 3.52
N LYS A 91 -11.25 1.57 2.72
CA LYS A 91 -12.49 2.22 2.24
C LYS A 91 -13.36 2.78 3.38
N ASN A 92 -13.41 2.13 4.53
CA ASN A 92 -14.16 2.57 5.71
C ASN A 92 -13.46 3.67 6.54
N GLY A 93 -12.30 4.16 6.08
CA GLY A 93 -11.49 5.17 6.78
C GLY A 93 -10.56 4.63 7.85
N GLU A 94 -10.53 3.33 8.09
CA GLU A 94 -9.62 2.71 9.05
C GLU A 94 -8.16 2.84 8.60
N PRO A 95 -7.28 3.45 9.42
CA PRO A 95 -5.86 3.50 9.11
C PRO A 95 -5.22 2.13 9.27
N PHE A 96 -4.32 1.81 8.37
CA PHE A 96 -3.43 0.67 8.49
C PHE A 96 -2.04 1.02 8.00
N LEU A 97 -1.03 0.45 8.64
CA LEU A 97 0.36 0.64 8.24
C LEU A 97 0.69 -0.34 7.12
N MET A 98 0.97 0.20 5.95
CA MET A 98 1.31 -0.59 4.77
C MET A 98 2.81 -0.62 4.56
N ASN A 99 3.36 -1.82 4.49
CA ASN A 99 4.71 -2.08 4.00
C ASN A 99 4.62 -2.61 2.57
N TRP A 100 5.42 -2.05 1.63
CA TRP A 100 5.34 -2.52 0.25
C TRP A 100 6.65 -2.37 -0.52
N TYR A 101 6.82 -3.27 -1.47
CA TYR A 101 7.77 -3.14 -2.57
C TYR A 101 7.03 -2.67 -3.81
N CYS A 102 7.68 -1.85 -4.62
CA CYS A 102 7.15 -1.44 -5.91
C CYS A 102 8.28 -1.39 -6.94
N TYR A 103 8.03 -1.93 -8.13
CA TYR A 103 9.00 -2.02 -9.21
C TYR A 103 8.32 -2.05 -10.57
N ALA A 104 9.11 -1.76 -11.61
CA ALA A 104 8.65 -1.80 -12.99
C ALA A 104 8.81 -3.19 -13.61
N ILE A 105 7.82 -3.59 -14.41
CA ILE A 105 7.94 -4.68 -15.38
C ILE A 105 8.26 -4.08 -16.73
N TYR A 106 9.27 -4.62 -17.41
CA TYR A 106 9.75 -4.11 -18.67
C TYR A 106 9.32 -4.99 -19.83
N GLY A 107 8.92 -4.37 -20.93
CA GLY A 107 8.66 -5.04 -22.19
C GLY A 107 9.95 -5.31 -22.99
N GLU A 108 9.80 -5.94 -24.16
CA GLU A 108 10.91 -6.38 -25.04
C GLU A 108 11.87 -5.25 -25.43
N ARG A 109 11.42 -4.00 -25.49
CA ARG A 109 12.24 -2.84 -25.83
C ARG A 109 12.88 -2.14 -24.62
N GLY A 110 12.87 -2.79 -23.43
CA GLY A 110 13.41 -2.23 -22.20
C GLY A 110 12.64 -0.99 -21.68
N LYS A 111 11.40 -0.78 -22.14
CA LYS A 111 10.49 0.25 -21.61
C LYS A 111 9.61 -0.34 -20.54
N PRO A 112 9.33 0.38 -19.43
CA PRO A 112 8.39 -0.08 -18.44
C PRO A 112 6.99 -0.17 -19.07
N ILE A 113 6.29 -1.26 -18.81
CA ILE A 113 4.93 -1.51 -19.28
C ILE A 113 3.92 -1.53 -18.14
N TYR A 114 4.35 -1.93 -16.94
CA TYR A 114 3.55 -1.92 -15.72
C TYR A 114 4.41 -1.58 -14.51
N TYR A 115 3.77 -1.04 -13.46
CA TYR A 115 4.31 -1.08 -12.12
C TYR A 115 3.57 -2.13 -11.30
N VAL A 116 4.32 -2.92 -10.55
CA VAL A 116 3.79 -3.95 -9.63
C VAL A 116 4.12 -3.54 -8.21
N ALA A 117 3.13 -3.57 -7.34
CA ALA A 117 3.28 -3.35 -5.92
C ALA A 117 2.87 -4.61 -5.14
N GLU A 118 3.79 -5.12 -4.33
CA GLU A 118 3.58 -6.18 -3.35
C GLU A 118 3.37 -5.54 -1.99
N GLN A 119 2.17 -5.68 -1.42
CA GLN A 119 1.70 -4.89 -0.28
C GLN A 119 1.26 -5.77 0.87
N GLU A 120 1.59 -5.35 2.09
CA GLU A 120 1.27 -6.05 3.31
C GLU A 120 0.80 -5.07 4.40
N ASN A 121 -0.23 -5.45 5.14
CA ASN A 121 -0.62 -4.73 6.34
C ASN A 121 0.20 -5.23 7.53
N VAL A 122 1.05 -4.37 8.07
CA VAL A 122 1.94 -4.68 9.19
C VAL A 122 1.53 -4.02 10.51
N THR A 123 0.31 -3.48 10.58
CA THR A 123 -0.17 -2.71 11.75
C THR A 123 -0.08 -3.50 13.05
N GLU A 124 -0.52 -4.75 13.06
CA GLU A 124 -0.52 -5.57 14.29
C GLU A 124 0.91 -5.92 14.73
N MET A 125 1.77 -6.27 13.80
CA MET A 125 3.17 -6.57 14.07
C MET A 125 3.89 -5.35 14.63
N GLU A 126 3.73 -4.19 14.01
CA GLU A 126 4.32 -2.95 14.47
C GLU A 126 3.73 -2.47 15.79
N ALA A 127 2.44 -2.69 16.04
CA ALA A 127 1.82 -2.38 17.34
C ALA A 127 2.47 -3.17 18.49
N LEU A 128 2.79 -4.44 18.28
CA LEU A 128 3.51 -5.24 19.28
C LEU A 128 4.92 -4.69 19.51
N ARG A 129 5.63 -4.34 18.47
CA ARG A 129 6.96 -3.74 18.54
C ARG A 129 6.93 -2.40 19.27
N MET A 130 5.98 -1.53 18.96
CA MET A 130 5.83 -0.23 19.62
C MET A 130 5.45 -0.36 21.10
N LYS A 131 4.63 -1.35 21.47
CA LYS A 131 4.35 -1.66 22.88
C LYS A 131 5.63 -2.07 23.65
N GLN A 132 6.48 -2.89 23.05
CA GLN A 132 7.76 -3.27 23.66
C GLN A 132 8.67 -2.05 23.87
N ARG A 133 8.73 -1.13 22.91
CA ARG A 133 9.50 0.12 23.04
C ARG A 133 8.99 0.97 24.21
N LEU A 134 7.67 1.10 24.38
CA LEU A 134 7.07 1.86 25.49
C LEU A 134 7.34 1.22 26.87
N LEU A 135 7.50 -0.09 26.94
CA LEU A 135 7.90 -0.77 28.19
C LEU A 135 9.33 -0.38 28.62
N VAL A 136 10.21 -0.14 27.67
CA VAL A 136 11.61 0.27 27.92
C VAL A 136 11.71 1.78 28.09
N ASN A 137 11.00 2.55 27.26
CA ASN A 137 10.97 4.02 27.29
C ASN A 137 9.52 4.51 27.14
N PRO A 138 8.81 4.81 28.24
CA PRO A 138 7.43 5.31 28.19
C PRO A 138 7.24 6.63 27.41
N SER A 139 8.31 7.37 27.17
CA SER A 139 8.32 8.63 26.41
C SER A 139 8.78 8.48 24.97
N ASP A 140 8.82 7.25 24.43
CA ASP A 140 9.22 6.98 23.06
C ASP A 140 8.24 7.66 22.08
N THR A 141 8.69 8.72 21.41
CA THR A 141 7.86 9.56 20.56
C THR A 141 7.31 8.85 19.33
N ASP A 142 8.08 7.92 18.73
CA ASP A 142 7.64 7.18 17.57
C ASP A 142 6.52 6.21 17.95
N ALA A 143 6.69 5.52 19.09
CA ALA A 143 5.69 4.59 19.60
C ALA A 143 4.40 5.33 20.01
N LEU A 144 4.50 6.47 20.67
CA LEU A 144 3.36 7.30 21.01
C LEU A 144 2.65 7.84 19.77
N SER A 145 3.40 8.29 18.76
CA SER A 145 2.85 8.75 17.49
C SER A 145 2.11 7.63 16.75
N PHE A 146 2.66 6.42 16.73
CA PHE A 146 2.01 5.25 16.13
C PHE A 146 0.62 5.00 16.74
N PHE A 147 0.52 4.93 18.07
CA PHE A 147 -0.76 4.69 18.74
C PHE A 147 -1.73 5.87 18.61
N SER A 148 -1.24 7.11 18.53
CA SER A 148 -2.06 8.30 18.31
C SER A 148 -2.89 8.20 17.03
N VAL A 149 -2.33 7.67 15.94
CA VAL A 149 -3.06 7.48 14.67
C VAL A 149 -4.24 6.52 14.85
N LEU A 150 -4.02 5.40 15.54
CA LEU A 150 -5.07 4.39 15.78
C LEU A 150 -6.16 4.90 16.73
N ASP A 151 -5.78 5.63 17.77
CA ASP A 151 -6.72 6.15 18.78
C ASP A 151 -7.55 7.30 18.24
N GLU A 152 -6.99 8.13 17.37
CA GLU A 152 -7.72 9.17 16.65
C GLU A 152 -8.90 8.58 15.85
N TRP A 153 -8.64 7.51 15.09
CA TRP A 153 -9.67 6.84 14.31
C TRP A 153 -10.74 6.21 15.20
N LYS A 154 -10.34 5.49 16.27
CA LYS A 154 -11.29 4.87 17.22
C LYS A 154 -12.18 5.91 17.88
N SER A 155 -11.62 7.06 18.25
CA SER A 155 -12.35 8.17 18.89
C SER A 155 -13.33 8.84 17.93
N ALA A 156 -12.95 9.04 16.67
CA ALA A 156 -13.83 9.58 15.65
C ALA A 156 -15.05 8.67 15.40
N ARG A 157 -14.83 7.36 15.38
CA ARG A 157 -15.89 6.37 15.17
C ARG A 157 -16.89 6.31 16.32
N LYS A 158 -16.44 6.46 17.58
CA LYS A 158 -17.33 6.52 18.77
C LYS A 158 -18.23 7.76 18.76
N LYS A 159 -17.84 8.85 18.12
CA LYS A 159 -18.63 10.09 18.01
C LYS A 159 -19.66 10.05 16.87
N ALA A 160 -19.49 9.14 15.91
CA ALA A 160 -20.34 9.04 14.72
C ALA A 160 -21.45 7.97 14.85
N GLY A 161 -21.43 7.13 15.88
CA GLY A 161 -22.46 6.14 16.22
C GLY A 161 -23.22 6.53 17.47
#